data_8b8c9269e78120e4e90687fb72a7af65
#
_entry.id   8b8c9269e78120e4e90687fb72a7af65
#
_cell.length_a   1.000
_cell.length_b   1.000
_cell.length_c   1.000
_cell.angle_alpha   90.00
_cell.angle_beta   90.00
_cell.angle_gamma   90.00
#
_symmetry.space_group_name_H-M   'P 1'
#
loop_
_entity.id
_entity.type
_entity.pdbx_description
1 polymer ?
#
loop_
_entity_poly.entity_id
_entity_poly.type
_entity_poly.pdbx_seq_one_letter_code
_entity_poly.pdbx_strand_id
1 'polypeptide(L)'
;TANTVTLAAVAGSFGIGALLLLWHSRWALLAIPIWLFVRMALNAVDGMMARELGMASRLGAVLNELGDVLSDLALYLPLAVVAPRAAGAVVAFSLGAVLTEFSGILAQALGDRRRYEGPMGKSDRAALVGALAVVTVAWPSLGRWWPWVFIAATALAALTCSNRLRGALKAPDAQAAEGGPDGG
;
A
#
# COMPACT_ATOMS: atom_id res chain seq x y z
N THR A 1 -7.87 5.49 -20.74
CA THR A 1 -8.90 5.42 -19.69
C THR A 1 -8.24 5.35 -18.31
N ALA A 2 -8.97 5.74 -17.23
CA ALA A 2 -8.46 5.63 -15.85
C ALA A 2 -7.95 4.19 -15.56
N ASN A 3 -8.70 3.16 -15.94
CA ASN A 3 -8.31 1.76 -15.77
C ASN A 3 -6.98 1.41 -16.45
N THR A 4 -6.67 2.00 -17.61
CA THR A 4 -5.42 1.78 -18.31
C THR A 4 -4.23 2.34 -17.52
N VAL A 5 -4.41 3.49 -16.89
CA VAL A 5 -3.37 4.13 -16.03
C VAL A 5 -3.10 3.25 -14.81
N THR A 6 -4.16 2.77 -14.14
CA THR A 6 -4.04 1.84 -13.00
C THR A 6 -3.31 0.56 -13.39
N LEU A 7 -3.69 -0.06 -14.53
CA LEU A 7 -3.01 -1.28 -15.00
C LEU A 7 -1.54 -1.04 -15.37
N ALA A 8 -1.21 0.14 -15.94
CA ALA A 8 0.18 0.51 -16.23
C ALA A 8 0.99 0.65 -14.93
N ALA A 9 0.39 1.22 -13.87
CA ALA A 9 1.03 1.31 -12.56
C ALA A 9 1.29 -0.08 -11.94
N VAL A 10 0.36 -1.01 -12.09
CA VAL A 10 0.54 -2.40 -11.64
C VAL A 10 1.64 -3.09 -12.45
N ALA A 11 1.57 -3.06 -13.78
CA ALA A 11 2.56 -3.69 -14.65
C ALA A 11 3.98 -3.17 -14.41
N GLY A 12 4.13 -1.86 -14.26
CA GLY A 12 5.42 -1.25 -13.92
C GLY A 12 5.94 -1.68 -12.55
N SER A 13 5.06 -1.83 -11.55
CA SER A 13 5.45 -2.34 -10.22
C SER A 13 5.99 -3.77 -10.31
N PHE A 14 5.36 -4.64 -11.09
CA PHE A 14 5.88 -5.98 -11.38
C PHE A 14 7.21 -5.93 -12.15
N GLY A 15 7.34 -5.01 -13.12
CA GLY A 15 8.59 -4.80 -13.85
C GLY A 15 9.75 -4.41 -12.94
N ILE A 16 9.53 -3.49 -11.99
CA ILE A 16 10.53 -3.12 -10.99
C ILE A 16 10.83 -4.29 -10.04
N GLY A 17 9.81 -5.01 -9.58
CA GLY A 17 10.01 -6.21 -8.77
C GLY A 17 10.86 -7.27 -9.48
N ALA A 18 10.59 -7.54 -10.75
CA ALA A 18 11.39 -8.43 -11.57
C ALA A 18 12.83 -7.92 -11.75
N LEU A 19 13.01 -6.62 -11.98
CA LEU A 19 14.32 -5.99 -12.07
C LEU A 19 15.15 -6.27 -10.81
N LEU A 20 14.55 -6.13 -9.61
CA LEU A 20 15.24 -6.38 -8.33
C LEU A 20 15.67 -7.85 -8.18
N LEU A 21 14.85 -8.79 -8.69
CA LEU A 21 15.14 -10.23 -8.64
C LEU A 21 16.22 -10.65 -9.65
N LEU A 22 16.26 -10.00 -10.80
CA LEU A 22 17.17 -10.38 -11.90
C LEU A 22 18.49 -9.64 -11.86
N TRP A 23 18.47 -8.39 -11.40
CA TRP A 23 19.66 -7.55 -11.36
C TRP A 23 20.21 -7.44 -9.92
N HIS A 24 21.16 -8.29 -9.57
CA HIS A 24 21.76 -8.42 -8.25
C HIS A 24 22.73 -7.26 -7.89
N SER A 25 22.39 -6.04 -8.25
CA SER A 25 23.17 -4.86 -7.93
C SER A 25 22.43 -3.96 -6.94
N ARG A 26 23.14 -3.43 -5.93
CA ARG A 26 22.57 -2.43 -5.01
C ARG A 26 21.97 -1.21 -5.73
N TRP A 27 22.50 -0.88 -6.90
CA TRP A 27 22.00 0.25 -7.70
C TRP A 27 20.58 0.01 -8.23
N ALA A 28 20.17 -1.24 -8.41
CA ALA A 28 18.80 -1.57 -8.78
C ALA A 28 17.78 -1.07 -7.75
N LEU A 29 18.16 -0.93 -6.47
CA LEU A 29 17.31 -0.37 -5.42
C LEU A 29 16.85 1.05 -5.74
N LEU A 30 17.62 1.86 -6.47
CA LEU A 30 17.21 3.21 -6.85
C LEU A 30 16.00 3.24 -7.80
N ALA A 31 15.70 2.14 -8.47
CA ALA A 31 14.49 2.03 -9.26
C ALA A 31 13.22 2.12 -8.39
N ILE A 32 13.30 1.71 -7.10
CA ILE A 32 12.16 1.76 -6.17
C ILE A 32 11.65 3.19 -5.92
N PRO A 33 12.46 4.12 -5.36
CA PRO A 33 11.98 5.48 -5.08
C PRO A 33 11.54 6.21 -6.35
N ILE A 34 12.23 6.00 -7.47
CA ILE A 34 11.83 6.58 -8.77
C ILE A 34 10.45 6.06 -9.17
N TRP A 35 10.25 4.73 -9.11
CA TRP A 35 8.96 4.13 -9.47
C TRP A 35 7.85 4.50 -8.51
N LEU A 36 8.11 4.54 -7.21
CA LEU A 36 7.12 4.96 -6.21
C LEU A 36 6.62 6.38 -6.48
N PHE A 37 7.51 7.29 -6.89
CA PHE A 37 7.13 8.64 -7.29
C PHE A 37 6.27 8.64 -8.56
N VAL A 38 6.67 7.89 -9.60
CA VAL A 38 5.89 7.74 -10.84
C VAL A 38 4.51 7.13 -10.54
N ARG A 39 4.45 6.07 -9.73
CA ARG A 39 3.20 5.42 -9.32
C ARG A 39 2.28 6.38 -8.57
N MET A 40 2.83 7.23 -7.70
CA MET A 40 2.04 8.26 -7.00
C MET A 40 1.42 9.25 -8.00
N ALA A 41 2.18 9.68 -9.01
CA ALA A 41 1.67 10.55 -10.07
C ALA A 41 0.58 9.84 -10.91
N LEU A 42 0.79 8.57 -11.29
CA LEU A 42 -0.22 7.78 -12.03
C LEU A 42 -1.51 7.63 -11.23
N ASN A 43 -1.44 7.34 -9.93
CA ASN A 43 -2.61 7.23 -9.06
C ASN A 43 -3.34 8.59 -8.87
N ALA A 44 -2.63 9.71 -8.92
CA ALA A 44 -3.26 11.03 -8.93
C ALA A 44 -4.00 11.28 -10.25
N VAL A 45 -3.41 10.88 -11.38
CA VAL A 45 -4.00 11.04 -12.71
C VAL A 45 -5.25 10.16 -12.86
N ASP A 46 -5.20 8.87 -12.51
CA ASP A 46 -6.38 7.99 -12.64
C ASP A 46 -7.52 8.44 -11.73
N GLY A 47 -7.21 8.90 -10.52
CA GLY A 47 -8.18 9.47 -9.60
C GLY A 47 -8.83 10.77 -10.13
N MET A 48 -8.05 11.66 -10.77
CA MET A 48 -8.61 12.86 -11.44
C MET A 48 -9.48 12.47 -12.64
N MET A 49 -9.00 11.56 -13.50
CA MET A 49 -9.78 11.07 -14.64
C MET A 49 -11.10 10.43 -14.22
N ALA A 50 -11.09 9.66 -13.13
CA ALA A 50 -12.32 9.05 -12.61
C ALA A 50 -13.33 10.11 -12.15
N ARG A 51 -12.89 11.14 -11.43
CA ARG A 51 -13.77 12.16 -10.83
C ARG A 51 -14.17 13.25 -11.83
N GLU A 52 -13.21 13.86 -12.52
CA GLU A 52 -13.43 15.06 -13.32
C GLU A 52 -13.94 14.74 -14.72
N LEU A 53 -13.54 13.58 -15.29
CA LEU A 53 -13.97 13.16 -16.63
C LEU A 53 -15.11 12.14 -16.58
N GLY A 54 -15.71 11.89 -15.42
CA GLY A 54 -16.83 10.96 -15.28
C GLY A 54 -16.48 9.50 -15.61
N MET A 55 -15.20 9.11 -15.53
CA MET A 55 -14.73 7.76 -15.84
C MET A 55 -14.79 6.79 -14.66
N ALA A 56 -15.46 7.18 -13.57
CA ALA A 56 -15.65 6.31 -12.40
C ALA A 56 -16.46 5.06 -12.79
N SER A 57 -15.98 3.88 -12.39
CA SER A 57 -16.66 2.62 -12.65
C SER A 57 -16.41 1.63 -11.50
N ARG A 58 -17.33 0.64 -11.33
CA ARG A 58 -17.14 -0.43 -10.35
C ARG A 58 -15.86 -1.23 -10.62
N LEU A 59 -15.57 -1.49 -11.90
CA LEU A 59 -14.32 -2.16 -12.30
C LEU A 59 -13.10 -1.31 -11.93
N GLY A 60 -13.16 0.01 -12.18
CA GLY A 60 -12.09 0.95 -11.82
C GLY A 60 -11.80 0.94 -10.31
N ALA A 61 -12.84 0.92 -9.47
CA ALA A 61 -12.68 0.82 -8.03
C ALA A 61 -11.98 -0.49 -7.61
N VAL A 62 -12.41 -1.62 -8.18
CA VAL A 62 -11.79 -2.94 -7.91
C VAL A 62 -10.33 -2.95 -8.38
N LEU A 63 -10.05 -2.46 -9.59
CA LEU A 63 -8.69 -2.41 -10.13
C LEU A 63 -7.78 -1.52 -9.29
N ASN A 64 -8.27 -0.38 -8.79
CA ASN A 64 -7.50 0.51 -7.93
C ASN A 64 -7.13 -0.18 -6.61
N GLU A 65 -8.11 -0.81 -5.92
CA GLU A 65 -7.86 -1.48 -4.65
C GLU A 65 -6.91 -2.68 -4.78
N LEU A 66 -7.20 -3.60 -5.72
CA LEU A 66 -6.34 -4.76 -5.97
C LEU A 66 -4.99 -4.33 -6.55
N GLY A 67 -4.98 -3.35 -7.43
CA GLY A 67 -3.77 -2.81 -8.04
C GLY A 67 -2.80 -2.25 -7.01
N ASP A 68 -3.32 -1.57 -5.99
CA ASP A 68 -2.49 -1.05 -4.90
C ASP A 68 -1.84 -2.17 -4.09
N VAL A 69 -2.63 -3.18 -3.70
CA VAL A 69 -2.13 -4.35 -2.95
C VAL A 69 -1.10 -5.12 -3.78
N LEU A 70 -1.41 -5.43 -5.03
CA LEU A 70 -0.51 -6.17 -5.93
C LEU A 70 0.78 -5.40 -6.21
N SER A 71 0.70 -4.09 -6.42
CA SER A 71 1.88 -3.25 -6.63
C SER A 71 2.78 -3.18 -5.40
N ASP A 72 2.20 -3.07 -4.20
CA ASP A 72 2.96 -3.08 -2.95
C ASP A 72 3.68 -4.43 -2.77
N LEU A 73 3.00 -5.56 -2.98
CA LEU A 73 3.60 -6.89 -2.93
C LEU A 73 4.70 -7.07 -3.97
N ALA A 74 4.47 -6.62 -5.21
CA ALA A 74 5.44 -6.71 -6.30
C ALA A 74 6.73 -5.92 -6.01
N LEU A 75 6.63 -4.81 -5.28
CA LEU A 75 7.78 -3.98 -4.91
C LEU A 75 8.48 -4.45 -3.62
N TYR A 76 7.71 -4.94 -2.63
CA TYR A 76 8.26 -5.23 -1.31
C TYR A 76 8.78 -6.66 -1.18
N LEU A 77 8.07 -7.67 -1.69
CA LEU A 77 8.52 -9.07 -1.58
C LEU A 77 9.90 -9.35 -2.17
N PRO A 78 10.29 -8.78 -3.33
CA PRO A 78 11.64 -8.94 -3.86
C PRO A 78 12.75 -8.51 -2.90
N LEU A 79 12.48 -7.57 -1.99
CA LEU A 79 13.45 -7.13 -0.98
C LEU A 79 13.86 -8.25 -0.02
N ALA A 80 13.01 -9.28 0.16
CA ALA A 80 13.37 -10.47 0.95
C ALA A 80 14.52 -11.26 0.30
N VAL A 81 14.62 -11.24 -1.04
CA VAL A 81 15.73 -11.85 -1.78
C VAL A 81 16.96 -10.94 -1.77
N VAL A 82 16.75 -9.63 -1.94
CA VAL A 82 17.83 -8.62 -1.92
C VAL A 82 18.52 -8.54 -0.53
N ALA A 83 17.75 -8.71 0.54
CA ALA A 83 18.25 -8.68 1.92
C ALA A 83 17.87 -9.96 2.68
N PRO A 84 18.54 -11.10 2.44
CA PRO A 84 18.14 -12.39 3.01
C PRO A 84 18.10 -12.42 4.55
N ARG A 85 18.96 -11.62 5.22
CA ARG A 85 18.93 -11.48 6.69
C ARG A 85 17.65 -10.84 7.21
N ALA A 86 16.95 -10.08 6.39
CA ALA A 86 15.70 -9.41 6.72
C ALA A 86 14.49 -10.12 6.11
N ALA A 87 14.66 -11.25 5.40
CA ALA A 87 13.61 -11.86 4.59
C ALA A 87 12.30 -12.07 5.35
N GLY A 88 12.34 -12.67 6.54
CA GLY A 88 11.15 -12.89 7.37
C GLY A 88 10.45 -11.58 7.77
N ALA A 89 11.23 -10.56 8.14
CA ALA A 89 10.70 -9.25 8.50
C ALA A 89 10.07 -8.51 7.29
N VAL A 90 10.70 -8.62 6.11
CA VAL A 90 10.15 -8.08 4.85
C VAL A 90 8.83 -8.76 4.48
N VAL A 91 8.76 -10.09 4.58
CA VAL A 91 7.51 -10.83 4.33
C VAL A 91 6.43 -10.42 5.32
N ALA A 92 6.74 -10.34 6.61
CA ALA A 92 5.79 -9.89 7.64
C ALA A 92 5.30 -8.46 7.36
N PHE A 93 6.19 -7.54 6.97
CA PHE A 93 5.83 -6.18 6.57
C PHE A 93 4.91 -6.17 5.34
N SER A 94 5.21 -6.99 4.33
CA SER A 94 4.40 -7.09 3.11
C SER A 94 2.99 -7.59 3.42
N LEU A 95 2.86 -8.60 4.30
CA LEU A 95 1.56 -9.07 4.80
C LEU A 95 0.86 -7.97 5.61
N GLY A 96 1.59 -7.25 6.46
CA GLY A 96 1.09 -6.08 7.18
C GLY A 96 0.53 -5.02 6.24
N ALA A 97 1.19 -4.75 5.11
CA ALA A 97 0.71 -3.84 4.08
C ALA A 97 -0.64 -4.27 3.51
N VAL A 98 -0.80 -5.57 3.17
CA VAL A 98 -2.09 -6.13 2.73
C VAL A 98 -3.18 -5.95 3.78
N LEU A 99 -2.87 -6.28 5.04
CA LEU A 99 -3.83 -6.18 6.14
C LEU A 99 -4.26 -4.73 6.42
N THR A 100 -3.37 -3.74 6.24
CA THR A 100 -3.75 -2.33 6.38
C THR A 100 -4.75 -1.89 5.32
N GLU A 101 -4.59 -2.28 4.06
CA GLU A 101 -5.59 -1.99 3.02
C GLU A 101 -6.89 -2.75 3.28
N PHE A 102 -6.81 -4.04 3.59
CA PHE A 102 -7.97 -4.86 3.93
C PHE A 102 -8.78 -4.28 5.10
N SER A 103 -8.11 -3.83 6.18
CA SER A 103 -8.80 -3.21 7.32
C SER A 103 -9.54 -1.92 6.96
N GLY A 104 -9.00 -1.15 5.99
CA GLY A 104 -9.66 0.05 5.48
C GLY A 104 -10.93 -0.26 4.68
N ILE A 105 -10.87 -1.28 3.82
CA ILE A 105 -12.01 -1.77 3.03
C ILE A 105 -13.06 -2.43 3.92
N LEU A 106 -12.62 -3.19 4.91
CA LEU A 106 -13.52 -3.85 5.87
C LEU A 106 -14.35 -2.83 6.65
N ALA A 107 -13.75 -1.71 7.05
CA ALA A 107 -14.48 -0.60 7.66
C ALA A 107 -15.63 -0.10 6.75
N GLN A 108 -15.35 0.05 5.45
CA GLN A 108 -16.37 0.45 4.48
C GLN A 108 -17.45 -0.62 4.29
N ALA A 109 -17.09 -1.90 4.30
CA ALA A 109 -18.04 -3.00 4.21
C ALA A 109 -18.97 -3.10 5.44
N LEU A 110 -18.53 -2.59 6.60
CA LEU A 110 -19.33 -2.50 7.83
C LEU A 110 -20.20 -1.23 7.88
N GLY A 111 -20.31 -0.47 6.78
CA GLY A 111 -21.16 0.72 6.72
C GLY A 111 -20.50 2.02 7.17
N ASP A 112 -19.21 1.99 7.53
CA ASP A 112 -18.42 3.20 7.77
C ASP A 112 -17.81 3.74 6.46
N ARG A 113 -17.11 4.87 6.52
CA ARG A 113 -16.27 5.34 5.41
C ARG A 113 -15.04 4.45 5.28
N ARG A 114 -14.46 4.37 4.10
CA ARG A 114 -13.15 3.77 3.93
C ARG A 114 -12.11 4.52 4.81
N ARG A 115 -11.38 3.76 5.63
CA ARG A 115 -10.42 4.30 6.58
C ARG A 115 -9.01 4.25 6.03
N TYR A 116 -8.30 5.38 6.16
CA TYR A 116 -6.91 5.54 5.68
C TYR A 116 -5.94 5.90 6.80
N GLU A 117 -6.46 6.27 7.97
CA GLU A 117 -5.68 6.72 9.11
C GLU A 117 -4.78 5.63 9.70
N GLY A 118 -3.67 6.06 10.28
CA GLY A 118 -2.74 5.21 11.02
C GLY A 118 -1.28 5.49 10.65
N PRO A 119 -0.33 5.07 11.50
CA PRO A 119 1.08 5.45 11.39
C PRO A 119 1.86 4.70 10.28
N MET A 120 1.24 3.73 9.58
CA MET A 120 1.85 2.96 8.48
C MET A 120 0.87 2.78 7.33
N GLY A 121 0.29 3.90 6.87
CA GLY A 121 -0.53 3.95 5.67
C GLY A 121 0.28 3.74 4.39
N LYS A 122 -0.40 3.76 3.23
CA LYS A 122 0.22 3.53 1.91
C LYS A 122 1.41 4.48 1.65
N SER A 123 1.24 5.78 1.94
CA SER A 123 2.29 6.79 1.73
C SER A 123 3.49 6.58 2.66
N ASP A 124 3.24 6.19 3.92
CA ASP A 124 4.29 5.96 4.91
C ASP A 124 5.14 4.74 4.51
N ARG A 125 4.49 3.67 4.03
CA ARG A 125 5.18 2.47 3.51
C ARG A 125 6.05 2.82 2.30
N ALA A 126 5.50 3.59 1.35
CA ALA A 126 6.24 4.01 0.17
C ALA A 126 7.45 4.89 0.54
N ALA A 127 7.27 5.86 1.45
CA ALA A 127 8.33 6.71 1.94
C ALA A 127 9.43 5.92 2.66
N LEU A 128 9.04 4.98 3.55
CA LEU A 128 9.98 4.13 4.27
C LEU A 128 10.82 3.27 3.31
N VAL A 129 10.18 2.56 2.40
CA VAL A 129 10.87 1.66 1.46
C VAL A 129 11.74 2.45 0.49
N GLY A 130 11.24 3.57 -0.02
CA GLY A 130 12.01 4.47 -0.88
C GLY A 130 13.24 5.04 -0.16
N ALA A 131 13.08 5.51 1.08
CA ALA A 131 14.19 6.03 1.89
C ALA A 131 15.23 4.94 2.20
N LEU A 132 14.79 3.74 2.60
CA LEU A 132 15.67 2.60 2.84
C LEU A 132 16.50 2.23 1.60
N ALA A 133 15.88 2.25 0.42
CA ALA A 133 16.57 1.98 -0.83
C ALA A 133 17.69 3.00 -1.09
N VAL A 134 17.40 4.28 -0.98
CA VAL A 134 18.39 5.37 -1.16
C VAL A 134 19.51 5.27 -0.11
N VAL A 135 19.15 5.14 1.16
CA VAL A 135 20.11 5.05 2.27
C VAL A 135 21.03 3.85 2.10
N THR A 136 20.50 2.69 1.67
CA THR A 136 21.32 1.49 1.48
C THR A 136 22.29 1.62 0.31
N VAL A 137 21.92 2.33 -0.74
CA VAL A 137 22.84 2.61 -1.85
C VAL A 137 23.94 3.56 -1.42
N ALA A 138 23.60 4.64 -0.70
CA ALA A 138 24.57 5.63 -0.23
C ALA A 138 25.49 5.07 0.88
N TRP A 139 24.92 4.32 1.83
CA TRP A 139 25.63 3.76 2.97
C TRP A 139 25.32 2.26 3.15
N PRO A 140 25.99 1.35 2.41
CA PRO A 140 25.68 -0.08 2.41
C PRO A 140 25.75 -0.75 3.78
N SER A 141 26.58 -0.20 4.69
CA SER A 141 26.70 -0.70 6.08
C SER A 141 25.39 -0.60 6.87
N LEU A 142 24.50 0.32 6.50
CA LEU A 142 23.19 0.48 7.15
C LEU A 142 22.18 -0.60 6.76
N GLY A 143 22.45 -1.39 5.72
CA GLY A 143 21.64 -2.55 5.34
C GLY A 143 21.49 -3.60 6.45
N ARG A 144 22.44 -3.66 7.40
CA ARG A 144 22.36 -4.51 8.61
C ARG A 144 21.13 -4.21 9.50
N TRP A 145 20.56 -3.01 9.40
CA TRP A 145 19.44 -2.57 10.20
C TRP A 145 18.07 -2.91 9.60
N TRP A 146 18.01 -3.39 8.36
CA TRP A 146 16.77 -3.76 7.68
C TRP A 146 15.86 -4.66 8.53
N PRO A 147 16.35 -5.74 9.19
CA PRO A 147 15.46 -6.58 9.99
C PRO A 147 14.69 -5.76 11.04
N TRP A 148 15.38 -4.90 11.76
CA TRP A 148 14.80 -4.09 12.83
C TRP A 148 13.84 -3.03 12.30
N VAL A 149 14.18 -2.39 11.18
CA VAL A 149 13.31 -1.40 10.53
C VAL A 149 12.01 -2.06 10.06
N PHE A 150 12.09 -3.23 9.40
CA PHE A 150 10.90 -3.93 8.93
C PHE A 150 10.07 -4.54 10.07
N ILE A 151 10.69 -4.97 11.18
CA ILE A 151 9.97 -5.39 12.39
C ILE A 151 9.18 -4.20 12.97
N ALA A 152 9.83 -3.05 13.14
CA ALA A 152 9.17 -1.84 13.63
C ALA A 152 8.03 -1.39 12.70
N ALA A 153 8.25 -1.41 11.38
CA ALA A 153 7.23 -1.08 10.39
C ALA A 153 6.05 -2.06 10.43
N THR A 154 6.30 -3.36 10.65
CA THR A 154 5.25 -4.37 10.83
C THR A 154 4.42 -4.09 12.09
N ALA A 155 5.05 -3.73 13.20
CA ALA A 155 4.35 -3.35 14.43
C ALA A 155 3.48 -2.10 14.22
N LEU A 156 3.98 -1.09 13.48
CA LEU A 156 3.20 0.10 13.12
C LEU A 156 2.04 -0.23 12.16
N ALA A 157 2.22 -1.19 11.24
CA ALA A 157 1.14 -1.67 10.38
C ALA A 157 0.05 -2.38 11.21
N ALA A 158 0.43 -3.21 12.19
CA ALA A 158 -0.52 -3.84 13.10
C ALA A 158 -1.30 -2.81 13.94
N LEU A 159 -0.62 -1.76 14.42
CA LEU A 159 -1.27 -0.64 15.10
C LEU A 159 -2.23 0.10 14.17
N THR A 160 -1.86 0.32 12.92
CA THR A 160 -2.73 0.91 11.89
C THR A 160 -3.99 0.10 11.69
N CYS A 161 -3.87 -1.24 11.51
CA CYS A 161 -5.02 -2.14 11.42
C CYS A 161 -5.92 -2.04 12.64
N SER A 162 -5.33 -2.10 13.85
CA SER A 162 -6.06 -2.00 15.11
C SER A 162 -6.84 -0.68 15.22
N ASN A 163 -6.21 0.45 14.85
CA ASN A 163 -6.86 1.76 14.89
C ASN A 163 -8.03 1.85 13.91
N ARG A 164 -7.85 1.34 12.68
CA ARG A 164 -8.91 1.30 11.66
C ARG A 164 -10.10 0.45 12.09
N LEU A 165 -9.84 -0.77 12.59
CA LEU A 165 -10.89 -1.67 13.06
C LEU A 165 -11.63 -1.12 14.29
N ARG A 166 -10.89 -0.59 15.29
CA ARG A 166 -11.50 0.04 16.46
C ARG A 166 -12.36 1.24 16.07
N GLY A 167 -11.92 2.01 15.09
CA GLY A 167 -12.68 3.14 14.59
C GLY A 167 -13.96 2.69 13.87
N ALA A 168 -13.89 1.64 13.04
CA ALA A 168 -15.05 1.09 12.35
C ALA A 168 -16.11 0.55 13.35
N LEU A 169 -15.67 -0.16 14.39
CA LEU A 169 -16.56 -0.70 15.43
C LEU A 169 -17.20 0.39 16.32
N LYS A 170 -16.68 1.62 16.31
CA LYS A 170 -17.25 2.75 17.04
C LYS A 170 -18.17 3.61 16.18
N ALA A 171 -18.19 3.39 14.86
CA ALA A 171 -19.10 4.10 13.97
C ALA A 171 -20.56 3.70 14.29
N PRO A 172 -21.54 4.63 14.26
CA PRO A 172 -22.95 4.30 14.42
C PRO A 172 -23.37 3.31 13.32
N ASP A 173 -24.18 2.31 13.67
CA ASP A 173 -24.74 1.40 12.70
C ASP A 173 -25.57 2.15 11.66
N ALA A 174 -25.16 2.10 10.40
CA ALA A 174 -25.86 2.73 9.29
C ALA A 174 -27.34 2.24 9.18
N GLN A 175 -27.60 1.00 9.60
CA GLN A 175 -28.95 0.42 9.64
C GLN A 175 -29.87 1.05 10.72
N ALA A 176 -29.30 1.60 11.81
CA ALA A 176 -30.09 2.29 12.82
C ALA A 176 -30.59 3.68 12.36
N ALA A 177 -29.95 4.28 11.35
CA ALA A 177 -30.33 5.58 10.81
C ALA A 177 -31.49 5.48 9.80
N GLU A 178 -31.71 4.32 9.16
CA GLU A 178 -32.81 4.09 8.19
C GLU A 178 -34.11 3.60 8.87
N GLY A 179 -34.06 3.21 10.13
CA GLY A 179 -35.18 2.71 10.91
C GLY A 179 -35.88 3.77 11.80
N GLY A 180 -35.85 5.05 11.40
CA GLY A 180 -36.67 6.07 12.06
C GLY A 180 -38.16 5.71 11.95
N PRO A 181 -38.99 5.88 13.02
CA PRO A 181 -40.37 5.48 12.98
C PRO A 181 -41.10 6.36 11.96
N ASP A 182 -41.55 5.73 10.86
CA ASP A 182 -42.59 6.31 10.03
C ASP A 182 -43.77 6.60 10.94
N GLY A 183 -44.04 7.89 11.10
CA GLY A 183 -45.06 8.41 11.95
C GLY A 183 -46.44 7.90 11.56
N GLY A 184 -47.15 7.46 12.55
CA GLY A 184 -48.59 7.25 12.49
C GLY A 184 -49.35 8.54 12.32
#